data_b9dc0f72122093e39ba50e1106a5ec3d
#
_entry.id   b9dc0f72122093e39ba50e1106a5ec3d
#
_cell.length_a   1.000
_cell.length_b   1.000
_cell.length_c   1.000
_cell.angle_alpha   90.00
_cell.angle_beta   90.00
_cell.angle_gamma   90.00
#
_symmetry.space_group_name_H-M   'P 1'
#
loop_
_entity.id
_entity.type
_entity.pdbx_description
1 polymer ?
#
loop_
_entity_poly.entity_id
_entity_poly.type
_entity_poly.pdbx_seq_one_letter_code
_entity_poly.pdbx_strand_id
1 'polypeptide(L)'
;MTIKGFRILVSAVAVYLFASASAVAQPMPVDSLIIKGTLDNGMTYYIRHNANPKGYADFYIVHNVGAFQEAPNQDGLAHFLEHMAFNGTKHYPKKGIIDFLQAQGVRFGYNINAYTSKSETVYHMDNVPLKRESFVDSVLMVLHDWSGDISCEQKELDDERGVIREEWRTRTSPQSRIFELQEAVLYEGSTFPKRNVIGSLDVINNFKREEILDFYDKWYRPNLQAIVVVGDFDAKEMESKIKSMFSDIKNPENCVPKETYKLAPFVHERFENMVDTSAKFLALKVFLKQPYPEVSQRAQRSFYKEQFIRQIISAAVSARMDEQVKSPDCPSSRGVMVSNASRTNLYFSLFTILPRGDASPLSLVDFYCDNANRLLRFGLTEDEFQSAKLKVVKNLRLHNALSPESVTDDQIVAGCVDNFLHGGALTYPSPENQDGNHVVLEAAGYPRLYP
;
A
#
# COMPACT_ATOMS: atom_id res chain seq x y z
N MET A 1 -19.62 -28.24 18.70
CA MET A 1 -18.16 -28.11 19.02
C MET A 1 -18.04 -27.19 20.23
N THR A 2 -17.26 -27.53 21.25
CA THR A 2 -17.09 -26.67 22.44
C THR A 2 -16.14 -25.51 22.12
N ILE A 3 -16.30 -24.36 22.79
CA ILE A 3 -15.40 -23.18 22.68
C ILE A 3 -13.91 -23.58 22.83
N LYS A 4 -13.61 -24.60 23.65
CA LYS A 4 -12.27 -25.18 23.81
C LYS A 4 -11.72 -25.80 22.51
N GLY A 5 -12.55 -26.51 21.76
CA GLY A 5 -12.15 -27.13 20.49
C GLY A 5 -11.87 -26.10 19.40
N PHE A 6 -12.62 -24.99 19.41
CA PHE A 6 -12.38 -23.85 18.50
C PHE A 6 -11.05 -23.11 18.80
N ARG A 7 -10.71 -22.93 20.09
CA ARG A 7 -9.45 -22.33 20.54
C ARG A 7 -8.22 -23.09 20.03
N ILE A 8 -8.20 -24.41 20.18
CA ILE A 8 -7.11 -25.26 19.69
C ILE A 8 -6.96 -25.16 18.18
N LEU A 9 -8.07 -25.00 17.45
CA LEU A 9 -8.09 -24.94 16.00
C LEU A 9 -7.49 -23.66 15.44
N VAL A 10 -7.84 -22.51 16.01
CA VAL A 10 -7.31 -21.20 15.59
C VAL A 10 -5.81 -21.13 15.84
N SER A 11 -5.35 -21.63 17.00
CA SER A 11 -3.91 -21.64 17.36
C SER A 11 -3.10 -22.57 16.46
N ALA A 12 -3.64 -23.72 16.05
CA ALA A 12 -2.92 -24.69 15.24
C ALA A 12 -2.76 -24.27 13.77
N VAL A 13 -3.74 -23.58 13.16
CA VAL A 13 -3.60 -23.00 11.82
C VAL A 13 -2.52 -21.90 11.81
N ALA A 14 -2.40 -21.14 12.89
CA ALA A 14 -1.33 -20.15 13.03
C ALA A 14 0.05 -20.81 13.08
N VAL A 15 0.22 -21.92 13.80
CA VAL A 15 1.52 -22.61 13.97
C VAL A 15 2.04 -23.23 12.66
N TYR A 16 1.18 -23.76 11.79
CA TYR A 16 1.62 -24.35 10.52
C TYR A 16 2.20 -23.33 9.52
N LEU A 17 1.89 -22.05 9.70
CA LEU A 17 2.42 -20.97 8.87
C LEU A 17 3.81 -20.45 9.35
N PHE A 18 4.34 -20.98 10.47
CA PHE A 18 5.55 -20.49 11.14
C PHE A 18 6.83 -21.33 10.95
N ALA A 19 6.79 -22.42 10.19
CA ALA A 19 7.99 -23.21 9.94
C ALA A 19 8.93 -22.51 8.94
N SER A 20 9.47 -21.35 9.32
CA SER A 20 10.58 -20.73 8.61
C SER A 20 11.89 -21.42 9.03
N ALA A 21 12.39 -22.31 8.18
CA ALA A 21 13.78 -22.74 8.25
C ALA A 21 14.68 -21.50 8.23
N SER A 22 15.71 -21.47 9.06
CA SER A 22 16.77 -20.45 9.04
C SER A 22 17.49 -20.49 7.68
N ALA A 23 16.89 -19.88 6.68
CA ALA A 23 17.50 -19.75 5.36
C ALA A 23 18.60 -18.69 5.45
N VAL A 24 19.77 -18.98 4.94
CA VAL A 24 20.83 -18.00 4.73
C VAL A 24 20.21 -16.80 4.00
N ALA A 25 20.39 -15.59 4.54
CA ALA A 25 19.88 -14.39 3.96
C ALA A 25 20.40 -14.23 2.51
N GLN A 26 19.51 -14.34 1.56
CA GLN A 26 19.81 -14.17 0.13
C GLN A 26 18.94 -13.02 -0.38
N PRO A 27 19.53 -11.85 -0.68
CA PRO A 27 18.78 -10.72 -1.20
C PRO A 27 18.21 -11.04 -2.57
N MET A 28 17.08 -10.42 -2.89
CA MET A 28 16.59 -10.38 -4.27
C MET A 28 17.57 -9.59 -5.13
N PRO A 29 17.77 -9.95 -6.40
CA PRO A 29 18.55 -9.14 -7.32
C PRO A 29 17.88 -7.77 -7.51
N VAL A 30 18.72 -6.74 -7.60
CA VAL A 30 18.28 -5.37 -7.85
C VAL A 30 18.40 -5.10 -9.35
N ASP A 31 17.42 -4.41 -9.93
CA ASP A 31 17.51 -3.91 -11.30
C ASP A 31 18.65 -2.90 -11.42
N SER A 32 19.67 -3.23 -12.21
CA SER A 32 20.86 -2.41 -12.43
C SER A 32 20.58 -1.09 -13.15
N LEU A 33 19.43 -0.95 -13.80
CA LEU A 33 18.99 0.29 -14.47
C LEU A 33 18.42 1.32 -13.49
N ILE A 34 18.11 0.93 -12.24
CA ILE A 34 17.64 1.85 -11.23
C ILE A 34 18.82 2.58 -10.59
N ILE A 35 18.88 3.88 -10.78
CA ILE A 35 19.78 4.76 -10.02
C ILE A 35 19.07 5.15 -8.75
N LYS A 36 19.55 4.64 -7.61
CA LYS A 36 19.08 5.01 -6.28
C LYS A 36 20.16 5.75 -5.54
N GLY A 37 19.81 6.88 -4.93
CA GLY A 37 20.75 7.67 -4.13
C GLY A 37 20.05 8.44 -3.02
N THR A 38 20.86 9.16 -2.24
CA THR A 38 20.41 10.05 -1.18
C THR A 38 21.14 11.35 -1.30
N LEU A 39 20.44 12.48 -1.27
CA LEU A 39 21.01 13.81 -1.25
C LEU A 39 21.60 14.13 0.13
N ASP A 40 22.47 15.12 0.24
CA ASP A 40 23.10 15.54 1.50
C ASP A 40 22.07 15.97 2.56
N ASN A 41 20.89 16.44 2.13
CA ASN A 41 19.77 16.76 3.01
C ASN A 41 18.95 15.52 3.46
N GLY A 42 19.32 14.32 3.04
CA GLY A 42 18.67 13.07 3.40
C GLY A 42 17.49 12.64 2.50
N MET A 43 17.15 13.45 1.48
CA MET A 43 16.11 13.07 0.51
C MET A 43 16.58 11.90 -0.34
N THR A 44 15.77 10.87 -0.47
CA THR A 44 16.05 9.72 -1.34
C THR A 44 15.59 10.00 -2.76
N TYR A 45 16.27 9.45 -3.77
CA TYR A 45 15.79 9.50 -5.14
C TYR A 45 15.93 8.14 -5.83
N TYR A 46 15.01 7.89 -6.76
CA TYR A 46 14.97 6.74 -7.64
C TYR A 46 14.77 7.23 -9.06
N ILE A 47 15.63 6.82 -9.96
CA ILE A 47 15.61 7.21 -11.38
C ILE A 47 15.79 5.95 -12.21
N ARG A 48 14.94 5.74 -13.21
CA ARG A 48 15.11 4.66 -14.16
C ARG A 48 14.69 5.08 -15.56
N HIS A 49 15.58 4.90 -16.51
CA HIS A 49 15.19 4.99 -17.91
C HIS A 49 14.24 3.84 -18.26
N ASN A 50 13.09 4.17 -18.85
CA ASN A 50 12.15 3.22 -19.42
C ASN A 50 11.42 3.89 -20.60
N ALA A 51 11.37 3.22 -21.76
CA ALA A 51 10.76 3.76 -22.96
C ALA A 51 9.37 3.11 -23.24
N ASN A 52 8.64 2.77 -22.20
CA ASN A 52 7.33 2.16 -22.27
C ASN A 52 6.32 2.81 -21.29
N PRO A 53 5.62 3.88 -21.74
CA PRO A 53 5.50 4.36 -23.12
C PRO A 53 6.66 5.29 -23.55
N LYS A 54 7.02 5.22 -24.83
CA LYS A 54 8.07 6.08 -25.42
C LYS A 54 7.67 7.54 -25.44
N GLY A 55 8.60 8.44 -25.04
CA GLY A 55 8.43 9.90 -25.04
C GLY A 55 7.61 10.41 -23.85
N TYR A 56 7.41 9.60 -22.82
CA TYR A 56 6.70 9.97 -21.59
C TYR A 56 7.53 9.61 -20.36
N ALA A 57 7.16 10.20 -19.22
CA ALA A 57 7.71 9.84 -17.93
C ALA A 57 6.68 10.07 -16.79
N ASP A 58 6.90 9.37 -15.71
CA ASP A 58 6.17 9.48 -14.44
C ASP A 58 7.05 10.19 -13.40
N PHE A 59 6.45 11.12 -12.69
CA PHE A 59 7.11 11.97 -11.69
C PHE A 59 6.37 11.90 -10.37
N TYR A 60 7.04 11.43 -9.33
CA TYR A 60 6.47 11.23 -8.00
C TYR A 60 7.29 11.91 -6.93
N ILE A 61 6.62 12.51 -5.94
CA ILE A 61 7.21 12.79 -4.64
C ILE A 61 6.43 12.03 -3.57
N VAL A 62 7.17 11.26 -2.79
CA VAL A 62 6.65 10.35 -1.77
C VAL A 62 7.04 10.90 -0.40
N HIS A 63 6.06 11.23 0.41
CA HIS A 63 6.26 11.58 1.80
C HIS A 63 5.95 10.37 2.68
N ASN A 64 6.93 9.90 3.42
CA ASN A 64 6.75 8.86 4.43
C ASN A 64 6.08 9.46 5.69
N VAL A 65 4.95 10.11 5.48
CA VAL A 65 4.17 10.91 6.43
C VAL A 65 2.68 10.79 6.06
N GLY A 66 1.83 10.55 7.03
CA GLY A 66 0.39 10.46 6.85
C GLY A 66 -0.36 10.76 8.16
N ALA A 67 -1.59 10.29 8.29
CA ALA A 67 -2.42 10.58 9.45
C ALA A 67 -1.84 10.10 10.80
N PHE A 68 -0.88 9.17 10.80
CA PHE A 68 -0.20 8.74 12.02
C PHE A 68 0.63 9.84 12.70
N GLN A 69 1.10 10.80 11.93
CA GLN A 69 1.91 11.90 12.42
C GLN A 69 1.10 13.06 12.99
N GLU A 70 -0.21 13.02 12.87
CA GLU A 70 -1.10 14.06 13.37
C GLU A 70 -1.16 14.06 14.91
N ALA A 71 -1.19 15.25 15.50
CA ALA A 71 -1.60 15.44 16.88
C ALA A 71 -3.14 15.31 17.01
N PRO A 72 -3.69 15.16 18.24
CA PRO A 72 -5.14 15.03 18.42
C PRO A 72 -5.97 16.18 17.83
N ASN A 73 -5.44 17.41 17.82
CA ASN A 73 -6.06 18.59 17.23
C ASN A 73 -5.78 18.76 15.73
N GLN A 74 -5.09 17.78 15.11
CA GLN A 74 -4.71 17.78 13.70
C GLN A 74 -5.39 16.64 12.92
N ASP A 75 -6.42 15.99 13.48
CA ASP A 75 -7.08 14.83 12.90
C ASP A 75 -7.71 15.16 11.52
N GLY A 76 -7.08 14.66 10.45
CA GLY A 76 -7.41 14.91 9.05
C GLY A 76 -6.55 15.99 8.36
N LEU A 77 -5.61 16.64 9.05
CA LEU A 77 -4.78 17.68 8.44
C LEU A 77 -3.74 17.16 7.46
N ALA A 78 -3.30 15.90 7.57
CA ALA A 78 -2.45 15.27 6.55
C ALA A 78 -3.15 15.22 5.19
N HIS A 79 -4.42 14.80 5.17
CA HIS A 79 -5.25 14.78 3.97
C HIS A 79 -5.63 16.18 3.50
N PHE A 80 -5.94 17.08 4.43
CA PHE A 80 -6.23 18.47 4.10
C PHE A 80 -5.03 19.15 3.42
N LEU A 81 -3.81 18.88 3.90
CA LEU A 81 -2.56 19.37 3.30
C LEU A 81 -2.34 18.83 1.88
N GLU A 82 -2.73 17.59 1.62
CA GLU A 82 -2.73 17.03 0.28
C GLU A 82 -3.56 17.90 -0.68
N HIS A 83 -4.76 18.30 -0.32
CA HIS A 83 -5.59 19.19 -1.11
C HIS A 83 -4.94 20.57 -1.31
N MET A 84 -4.31 21.10 -0.26
CA MET A 84 -3.64 22.40 -0.32
C MET A 84 -2.48 22.43 -1.30
N ALA A 85 -1.83 21.29 -1.57
CA ALA A 85 -0.78 21.19 -2.58
C ALA A 85 -1.25 21.53 -4.01
N PHE A 86 -2.56 21.47 -4.26
CA PHE A 86 -3.18 21.87 -5.53
C PHE A 86 -3.81 23.27 -5.49
N ASN A 87 -3.90 23.88 -4.29
CA ASN A 87 -4.53 25.17 -4.07
C ASN A 87 -3.52 26.33 -3.90
N GLY A 88 -2.23 26.06 -4.13
CA GLY A 88 -1.19 27.08 -4.22
C GLY A 88 0.13 26.66 -3.61
N THR A 89 1.17 26.98 -4.35
CA THR A 89 2.56 26.81 -3.94
C THR A 89 3.33 28.09 -4.24
N LYS A 90 4.59 28.15 -3.84
CA LYS A 90 5.45 29.33 -4.00
C LYS A 90 5.59 29.78 -5.46
N HIS A 91 5.82 28.85 -6.38
CA HIS A 91 6.01 29.17 -7.79
C HIS A 91 4.71 29.11 -8.60
N TYR A 92 3.68 28.44 -8.07
CA TYR A 92 2.38 28.28 -8.72
C TYR A 92 1.25 28.68 -7.77
N PRO A 93 0.95 29.98 -7.62
CA PRO A 93 -0.09 30.44 -6.69
C PRO A 93 -1.47 29.96 -7.12
N LYS A 94 -2.34 29.73 -6.15
CA LYS A 94 -3.72 29.25 -6.33
C LYS A 94 -3.73 27.92 -7.10
N LYS A 95 -4.55 27.80 -8.16
CA LYS A 95 -4.61 26.60 -9.02
C LYS A 95 -3.56 26.59 -10.13
N GLY A 96 -2.47 27.36 -9.98
CA GLY A 96 -1.46 27.55 -11.00
C GLY A 96 -0.79 26.25 -11.47
N ILE A 97 -0.59 25.25 -10.60
CA ILE A 97 -0.07 23.91 -10.98
C ILE A 97 -1.04 23.24 -11.96
N ILE A 98 -2.32 23.21 -11.63
CA ILE A 98 -3.35 22.56 -12.45
C ILE A 98 -3.43 23.25 -13.81
N ASP A 99 -3.55 24.59 -13.82
CA ASP A 99 -3.66 25.38 -15.04
C ASP A 99 -2.43 25.21 -15.94
N PHE A 100 -1.22 25.25 -15.35
CA PHE A 100 0.04 25.07 -16.07
C PHE A 100 0.11 23.68 -16.72
N LEU A 101 -0.14 22.62 -15.97
CA LEU A 101 -0.02 21.25 -16.45
C LEU A 101 -1.11 20.90 -17.47
N GLN A 102 -2.34 21.36 -17.27
CA GLN A 102 -3.43 21.16 -18.23
C GLN A 102 -3.16 21.87 -19.58
N ALA A 103 -2.56 23.04 -19.56
CA ALA A 103 -2.14 23.72 -20.78
C ALA A 103 -1.07 22.92 -21.60
N GLN A 104 -0.37 21.99 -20.97
CA GLN A 104 0.59 21.08 -21.62
C GLN A 104 -0.01 19.70 -21.98
N GLY A 105 -1.30 19.48 -21.70
CA GLY A 105 -2.01 18.22 -21.99
C GLY A 105 -1.96 17.19 -20.88
N VAL A 106 -1.46 17.56 -19.70
CA VAL A 106 -1.45 16.73 -18.48
C VAL A 106 -2.72 17.02 -17.68
N ARG A 107 -3.66 16.08 -17.60
CA ARG A 107 -5.01 16.31 -17.07
C ARG A 107 -5.13 15.98 -15.59
N PHE A 108 -5.70 16.91 -14.81
CA PHE A 108 -6.02 16.69 -13.41
C PHE A 108 -7.05 15.57 -13.21
N GLY A 109 -6.86 14.74 -12.20
CA GLY A 109 -7.71 13.58 -11.90
C GLY A 109 -7.47 12.37 -12.81
N TYR A 110 -6.64 12.51 -13.84
CA TYR A 110 -6.23 11.40 -14.72
C TYR A 110 -4.71 11.19 -14.73
N ASN A 111 -3.94 12.24 -15.05
CA ASN A 111 -2.47 12.18 -15.05
C ASN A 111 -1.88 12.77 -13.76
N ILE A 112 -2.56 13.77 -13.18
CA ILE A 112 -2.11 14.42 -11.95
C ILE A 112 -3.04 13.97 -10.84
N ASN A 113 -2.49 13.41 -9.78
CA ASN A 113 -3.26 12.97 -8.64
C ASN A 113 -2.38 12.95 -7.37
N ALA A 114 -3.02 12.70 -6.24
CA ALA A 114 -2.36 12.45 -4.98
C ALA A 114 -3.18 11.48 -4.14
N TYR A 115 -2.60 10.95 -3.10
CA TYR A 115 -3.33 10.23 -2.07
C TYR A 115 -2.63 10.36 -0.72
N THR A 116 -3.43 10.38 0.32
CA THR A 116 -2.99 10.28 1.71
C THR A 116 -3.49 8.98 2.31
N SER A 117 -2.59 8.31 3.02
CA SER A 117 -2.92 7.16 3.86
C SER A 117 -2.60 7.44 5.34
N LYS A 118 -2.72 6.44 6.18
CA LYS A 118 -2.30 6.58 7.59
C LYS A 118 -0.78 6.76 7.72
N SER A 119 0.02 6.26 6.79
CA SER A 119 1.49 6.20 6.88
C SER A 119 2.25 7.03 5.85
N GLU A 120 1.62 7.38 4.74
CA GLU A 120 2.25 8.11 3.64
C GLU A 120 1.31 9.08 2.94
N THR A 121 1.90 10.08 2.27
CA THR A 121 1.25 10.98 1.30
C THR A 121 2.09 10.98 0.03
N VAL A 122 1.45 10.80 -1.12
CA VAL A 122 2.13 10.71 -2.42
C VAL A 122 1.45 11.65 -3.39
N TYR A 123 2.25 12.49 -4.06
CA TYR A 123 1.82 13.33 -5.18
C TYR A 123 2.49 12.83 -6.44
N HIS A 124 1.75 12.81 -7.54
CA HIS A 124 2.28 12.24 -8.77
C HIS A 124 1.72 12.87 -10.04
N MET A 125 2.51 12.76 -11.08
CA MET A 125 2.17 13.11 -12.45
C MET A 125 2.56 11.94 -13.35
N ASP A 126 1.57 11.25 -13.90
CA ASP A 126 1.75 10.06 -14.74
C ASP A 126 1.68 10.42 -16.23
N ASN A 127 2.45 9.72 -17.04
CA ASN A 127 2.44 9.88 -18.49
C ASN A 127 2.65 11.35 -18.94
N VAL A 128 3.60 12.02 -18.31
CA VAL A 128 3.99 13.40 -18.67
C VAL A 128 4.76 13.37 -19.98
N PRO A 129 4.34 14.13 -21.03
CA PRO A 129 5.03 14.14 -22.32
C PRO A 129 6.37 14.88 -22.25
N LEU A 130 7.46 14.25 -22.67
CA LEU A 130 8.82 14.79 -22.65
C LEU A 130 9.13 15.62 -23.92
N LYS A 131 8.25 16.58 -24.25
CA LYS A 131 8.35 17.34 -25.52
C LYS A 131 9.49 18.37 -25.54
N ARG A 132 9.85 18.92 -24.39
CA ARG A 132 10.86 20.00 -24.24
C ARG A 132 11.52 19.89 -22.87
N GLU A 133 12.81 20.14 -22.82
CA GLU A 133 13.59 20.11 -21.57
C GLU A 133 13.05 21.12 -20.54
N SER A 134 12.75 22.37 -20.97
CA SER A 134 12.20 23.40 -20.09
C SER A 134 10.86 23.00 -19.44
N PHE A 135 10.08 22.11 -20.07
CA PHE A 135 8.88 21.59 -19.49
C PHE A 135 9.19 20.55 -18.40
N VAL A 136 10.18 19.69 -18.63
CA VAL A 136 10.67 18.75 -17.62
C VAL A 136 11.18 19.48 -16.37
N ASP A 137 11.95 20.57 -16.56
CA ASP A 137 12.42 21.40 -15.45
C ASP A 137 11.25 22.03 -14.67
N SER A 138 10.19 22.44 -15.35
CA SER A 138 8.98 22.96 -14.70
C SER A 138 8.20 21.88 -13.96
N VAL A 139 8.16 20.65 -14.48
CA VAL A 139 7.55 19.48 -13.79
C VAL A 139 8.35 19.13 -12.53
N LEU A 140 9.68 19.14 -12.60
CA LEU A 140 10.53 18.97 -11.42
C LEU A 140 10.33 20.09 -10.39
N MET A 141 10.10 21.36 -10.85
CA MET A 141 9.77 22.48 -9.97
C MET A 141 8.42 22.26 -9.26
N VAL A 142 7.44 21.62 -9.89
CA VAL A 142 6.19 21.22 -9.20
C VAL A 142 6.47 20.21 -8.08
N LEU A 143 7.32 19.20 -8.32
CA LEU A 143 7.73 18.28 -7.26
C LEU A 143 8.50 18.99 -6.13
N HIS A 144 9.35 19.96 -6.48
CA HIS A 144 10.07 20.78 -5.51
C HIS A 144 9.08 21.54 -4.60
N ASP A 145 8.11 22.21 -5.21
CA ASP A 145 7.07 22.92 -4.46
C ASP A 145 6.24 21.99 -3.56
N TRP A 146 5.89 20.82 -4.05
CA TRP A 146 5.19 19.81 -3.23
C TRP A 146 6.06 19.24 -2.10
N SER A 147 7.38 19.32 -2.24
CA SER A 147 8.31 18.90 -1.19
C SER A 147 8.28 19.81 0.04
N GLY A 148 8.25 21.14 -0.16
CA GLY A 148 8.46 22.07 0.96
C GLY A 148 7.92 23.49 0.75
N ASP A 149 7.21 23.80 -0.32
CA ASP A 149 6.79 25.16 -0.70
C ASP A 149 5.26 25.27 -0.90
N ILE A 150 4.42 24.46 -0.20
CA ILE A 150 2.96 24.57 -0.20
C ILE A 150 2.55 25.82 0.60
N SER A 151 1.73 26.72 0.02
CA SER A 151 1.47 28.04 0.60
C SER A 151 0.50 28.05 1.77
N CYS A 152 -0.49 27.17 1.83
CA CYS A 152 -1.54 27.12 2.84
C CYS A 152 -2.16 28.50 3.14
N GLU A 153 -2.52 29.25 2.11
CA GLU A 153 -3.14 30.57 2.27
C GLU A 153 -4.50 30.46 2.97
N GLN A 154 -4.78 31.39 3.91
CA GLN A 154 -5.99 31.33 4.74
C GLN A 154 -7.29 31.25 3.91
N LYS A 155 -7.38 32.04 2.84
CA LYS A 155 -8.55 32.03 1.97
C LYS A 155 -8.75 30.66 1.30
N GLU A 156 -7.69 30.05 0.79
CA GLU A 156 -7.74 28.75 0.12
C GLU A 156 -8.07 27.63 1.13
N LEU A 157 -7.56 27.72 2.39
CA LEU A 157 -7.96 26.83 3.48
C LEU A 157 -9.45 26.89 3.75
N ASP A 158 -10.01 28.11 3.87
CA ASP A 158 -11.43 28.27 4.18
C ASP A 158 -12.34 27.81 3.04
N ASP A 159 -11.94 28.03 1.79
CA ASP A 159 -12.65 27.55 0.60
C ASP A 159 -12.61 26.00 0.53
N GLU A 160 -11.49 25.36 0.88
CA GLU A 160 -11.30 23.91 0.79
C GLU A 160 -12.07 23.13 1.87
N ARG A 161 -12.37 23.73 3.03
CA ARG A 161 -13.18 23.06 4.09
C ARG A 161 -14.51 22.53 3.56
N GLY A 162 -15.12 23.23 2.61
CA GLY A 162 -16.37 22.80 1.97
C GLY A 162 -16.21 21.52 1.16
N VAL A 163 -15.11 21.42 0.44
CA VAL A 163 -14.76 20.25 -0.40
C VAL A 163 -14.52 19.03 0.48
N ILE A 164 -13.69 19.17 1.51
CA ILE A 164 -13.39 18.07 2.45
C ILE A 164 -14.64 17.58 3.19
N ARG A 165 -15.53 18.50 3.61
CA ARG A 165 -16.82 18.12 4.24
C ARG A 165 -17.70 17.27 3.31
N GLU A 166 -17.77 17.65 2.03
CA GLU A 166 -18.56 16.88 1.06
C GLU A 166 -17.92 15.50 0.80
N GLU A 167 -16.60 15.43 0.72
CA GLU A 167 -15.89 14.17 0.62
C GLU A 167 -16.12 13.29 1.85
N TRP A 168 -16.04 13.85 3.06
CA TRP A 168 -16.35 13.14 4.31
C TRP A 168 -17.75 12.54 4.26
N ARG A 169 -18.74 13.31 3.81
CA ARG A 169 -20.14 12.88 3.68
C ARG A 169 -20.28 11.70 2.71
N THR A 170 -19.56 11.71 1.60
CA THR A 170 -19.65 10.66 0.57
C THR A 170 -18.89 9.38 0.96
N ARG A 171 -17.82 9.50 1.73
CA ARG A 171 -17.03 8.36 2.22
C ARG A 171 -17.68 7.63 3.41
N THR A 172 -18.62 8.26 4.11
CA THR A 172 -19.30 7.65 5.26
C THR A 172 -20.40 6.70 4.78
N SER A 173 -20.20 5.41 4.92
CA SER A 173 -21.14 4.35 4.54
C SER A 173 -21.28 3.32 5.69
N PRO A 174 -22.33 2.45 5.68
CA PRO A 174 -22.40 1.33 6.62
C PRO A 174 -21.15 0.43 6.58
N GLN A 175 -20.58 0.23 5.39
CA GLN A 175 -19.36 -0.56 5.21
C GLN A 175 -18.15 0.09 5.85
N SER A 176 -17.97 1.41 5.69
CA SER A 176 -16.86 2.14 6.30
C SER A 176 -16.95 2.14 7.83
N ARG A 177 -18.14 2.32 8.40
CA ARG A 177 -18.35 2.23 9.85
C ARG A 177 -18.05 0.83 10.41
N ILE A 178 -18.49 -0.23 9.72
CA ILE A 178 -18.13 -1.62 10.11
C ILE A 178 -16.61 -1.82 9.99
N PHE A 179 -15.96 -1.27 8.96
CA PHE A 179 -14.52 -1.36 8.79
C PHE A 179 -13.77 -0.65 9.93
N GLU A 180 -14.21 0.52 10.36
CA GLU A 180 -13.65 1.22 11.53
C GLU A 180 -13.76 0.40 12.82
N LEU A 181 -14.91 -0.25 13.05
CA LEU A 181 -15.08 -1.17 14.17
C LEU A 181 -14.11 -2.36 14.08
N GLN A 182 -13.89 -2.92 12.89
CA GLN A 182 -12.90 -3.98 12.68
C GLN A 182 -11.48 -3.50 12.96
N GLU A 183 -11.13 -2.31 12.50
CA GLU A 183 -9.82 -1.72 12.76
C GLU A 183 -9.60 -1.52 14.27
N ALA A 184 -10.61 -1.08 15.01
CA ALA A 184 -10.51 -0.90 16.45
C ALA A 184 -10.15 -2.20 17.20
N VAL A 185 -10.64 -3.34 16.72
CA VAL A 185 -10.30 -4.65 17.27
C VAL A 185 -8.95 -5.16 16.76
N LEU A 186 -8.71 -5.07 15.44
CA LEU A 186 -7.50 -5.60 14.82
C LEU A 186 -6.24 -4.90 15.33
N TYR A 187 -6.34 -3.61 15.60
CA TYR A 187 -5.23 -2.74 15.97
C TYR A 187 -5.34 -2.21 17.40
N GLU A 188 -6.06 -2.93 18.27
CA GLU A 188 -6.22 -2.56 19.67
C GLU A 188 -4.87 -2.29 20.34
N GLY A 189 -4.87 -1.29 21.23
CA GLY A 189 -3.66 -0.86 21.95
C GLY A 189 -2.69 0.00 21.14
N SER A 190 -2.99 0.25 19.87
CA SER A 190 -2.21 1.15 19.01
C SER A 190 -2.96 2.46 18.73
N THR A 191 -2.26 3.41 18.10
CA THR A 191 -2.86 4.65 17.60
C THR A 191 -3.62 4.46 16.27
N PHE A 192 -3.47 3.31 15.62
CA PHE A 192 -4.02 3.03 14.30
C PHE A 192 -5.53 3.30 14.17
N PRO A 193 -6.41 2.76 15.06
CA PRO A 193 -7.83 3.01 14.95
C PRO A 193 -8.25 4.43 15.37
N LYS A 194 -7.34 5.18 15.99
CA LYS A 194 -7.59 6.55 16.43
C LYS A 194 -7.31 7.58 15.34
N ARG A 195 -6.87 7.16 14.17
CA ARG A 195 -6.52 8.02 13.05
C ARG A 195 -7.41 7.68 11.86
N ASN A 196 -8.30 8.60 11.52
CA ASN A 196 -9.06 8.55 10.27
C ASN A 196 -8.41 9.51 9.28
N VAL A 197 -8.06 9.01 8.09
CA VAL A 197 -7.37 9.83 7.06
C VAL A 197 -8.20 11.04 6.66
N ILE A 198 -9.52 10.88 6.54
CA ILE A 198 -10.43 12.02 6.23
C ILE A 198 -10.60 12.96 7.42
N GLY A 199 -10.28 12.51 8.64
CA GLY A 199 -10.34 13.27 9.86
C GLY A 199 -11.74 13.47 10.46
N SER A 200 -11.78 14.22 11.55
CA SER A 200 -13.04 14.59 12.21
C SER A 200 -13.59 15.90 11.68
N LEU A 201 -14.92 15.99 11.54
CA LEU A 201 -15.59 17.22 11.12
C LEU A 201 -15.35 18.39 12.09
N ASP A 202 -15.14 18.10 13.36
CA ASP A 202 -14.84 19.12 14.36
C ASP A 202 -13.50 19.80 14.06
N VAL A 203 -12.44 19.02 13.84
CA VAL A 203 -11.14 19.57 13.45
C VAL A 203 -11.23 20.26 12.10
N ILE A 204 -11.77 19.60 11.06
CA ILE A 204 -11.86 20.15 9.70
C ILE A 204 -12.56 21.53 9.68
N ASN A 205 -13.61 21.71 10.48
CA ASN A 205 -14.34 22.96 10.52
C ASN A 205 -13.64 24.08 11.31
N ASN A 206 -12.86 23.73 12.33
CA ASN A 206 -12.42 24.69 13.34
C ASN A 206 -10.91 24.86 13.45
N PHE A 207 -10.08 24.01 12.80
CA PHE A 207 -8.62 24.13 12.90
C PHE A 207 -8.14 25.50 12.42
N LYS A 208 -7.08 26.01 13.04
CA LYS A 208 -6.44 27.27 12.68
C LYS A 208 -5.30 27.00 11.71
N ARG A 209 -4.96 28.00 10.90
CA ARG A 209 -3.85 27.90 9.94
C ARG A 209 -2.54 27.46 10.59
N GLU A 210 -2.26 27.91 11.81
CA GLU A 210 -1.07 27.55 12.56
C GLU A 210 -0.99 26.03 12.84
N GLU A 211 -2.13 25.35 12.98
CA GLU A 211 -2.16 23.90 13.28
C GLU A 211 -1.80 23.07 12.06
N ILE A 212 -2.20 23.45 10.87
CA ILE A 212 -1.77 22.76 9.63
C ILE A 212 -0.32 23.11 9.29
N LEU A 213 0.13 24.34 9.55
CA LEU A 213 1.52 24.73 9.37
C LEU A 213 2.44 24.01 10.35
N ASP A 214 2.04 23.81 11.62
CA ASP A 214 2.80 23.02 12.60
C ASP A 214 3.01 21.56 12.11
N PHE A 215 1.96 20.95 11.54
CA PHE A 215 2.07 19.64 10.93
C PHE A 215 3.02 19.65 9.71
N TYR A 216 2.85 20.62 8.82
CA TYR A 216 3.63 20.77 7.62
C TYR A 216 5.12 20.98 7.91
N ASP A 217 5.48 21.98 8.68
CA ASP A 217 6.86 22.34 9.03
C ASP A 217 7.58 21.22 9.77
N LYS A 218 6.86 20.44 10.54
CA LYS A 218 7.41 19.33 11.31
C LYS A 218 7.67 18.10 10.46
N TRP A 219 6.82 17.79 9.50
CA TRP A 219 6.80 16.49 8.86
C TRP A 219 7.18 16.51 7.37
N TYR A 220 6.93 17.60 6.63
CA TYR A 220 7.33 17.71 5.23
C TYR A 220 8.79 18.14 5.13
N ARG A 221 9.67 17.16 5.18
CA ARG A 221 11.12 17.38 5.25
C ARG A 221 11.90 16.34 4.46
N PRO A 222 13.05 16.71 3.88
CA PRO A 222 13.82 15.88 2.95
C PRO A 222 14.09 14.45 3.44
N ASN A 223 14.47 14.27 4.69
CA ASN A 223 14.81 12.94 5.24
C ASN A 223 13.61 12.00 5.44
N LEU A 224 12.39 12.47 5.16
CA LEU A 224 11.16 11.67 5.09
C LEU A 224 10.57 11.63 3.67
N GLN A 225 11.32 12.08 2.66
CA GLN A 225 10.83 12.20 1.29
C GLN A 225 11.66 11.38 0.32
N ALA A 226 11.01 10.95 -0.76
CA ALA A 226 11.69 10.39 -1.91
C ALA A 226 11.11 10.94 -3.22
N ILE A 227 11.99 11.19 -4.18
CA ILE A 227 11.64 11.48 -5.57
C ILE A 227 11.75 10.19 -6.37
N VAL A 228 10.74 9.89 -7.17
CA VAL A 228 10.78 8.78 -8.13
C VAL A 228 10.49 9.33 -9.51
N VAL A 229 11.41 9.12 -10.45
CA VAL A 229 11.25 9.52 -11.86
C VAL A 229 11.58 8.34 -12.75
N VAL A 230 10.60 7.92 -13.55
CA VAL A 230 10.72 6.78 -14.47
C VAL A 230 10.21 7.20 -15.84
N GLY A 231 10.95 6.89 -16.92
CA GLY A 231 10.48 7.21 -18.26
C GLY A 231 11.59 7.29 -19.31
N ASP A 232 11.23 7.83 -20.48
CA ASP A 232 12.10 7.86 -21.69
C ASP A 232 13.03 9.07 -21.72
N PHE A 233 13.98 9.13 -20.79
CA PHE A 233 14.97 10.20 -20.65
C PHE A 233 16.37 9.65 -20.32
N ASP A 234 17.42 10.47 -20.45
CA ASP A 234 18.75 10.12 -19.94
C ASP A 234 18.77 10.14 -18.40
N ALA A 235 19.01 8.98 -17.80
CA ALA A 235 18.94 8.82 -16.35
C ALA A 235 20.03 9.62 -15.59
N LYS A 236 21.22 9.84 -16.19
CA LYS A 236 22.30 10.60 -15.56
C LYS A 236 22.04 12.10 -15.62
N GLU A 237 21.47 12.56 -16.73
CA GLU A 237 21.03 13.95 -16.85
C GLU A 237 19.92 14.26 -15.85
N MET A 238 18.93 13.37 -15.72
CA MET A 238 17.85 13.50 -14.74
C MET A 238 18.41 13.50 -13.30
N GLU A 239 19.37 12.64 -13.01
CA GLU A 239 20.04 12.62 -11.69
C GLU A 239 20.70 13.97 -11.38
N SER A 240 21.39 14.55 -12.37
CA SER A 240 22.04 15.85 -12.21
C SER A 240 21.03 16.96 -11.96
N LYS A 241 19.89 16.98 -12.65
CA LYS A 241 18.79 17.92 -12.44
C LYS A 241 18.21 17.80 -11.04
N ILE A 242 17.92 16.58 -10.58
CA ILE A 242 17.38 16.32 -9.23
C ILE A 242 18.38 16.80 -8.17
N LYS A 243 19.65 16.43 -8.28
CA LYS A 243 20.70 16.87 -7.33
C LYS A 243 20.81 18.39 -7.28
N SER A 244 20.76 19.06 -8.42
CA SER A 244 20.85 20.53 -8.47
C SER A 244 19.62 21.20 -7.87
N MET A 245 18.42 20.71 -8.16
CA MET A 245 17.17 21.41 -7.83
C MET A 245 16.74 21.16 -6.37
N PHE A 246 17.00 19.98 -5.80
CA PHE A 246 16.47 19.59 -4.49
C PHE A 246 17.50 19.69 -3.35
N SER A 247 18.74 20.07 -3.62
CA SER A 247 19.78 20.21 -2.60
C SER A 247 19.62 21.44 -1.72
N ASP A 248 18.84 22.43 -2.13
CA ASP A 248 18.58 23.66 -1.37
C ASP A 248 17.56 23.48 -0.25
N ILE A 249 16.71 22.43 -0.35
CA ILE A 249 15.69 22.13 0.66
C ILE A 249 16.37 21.62 1.94
N LYS A 250 16.02 22.21 3.09
CA LYS A 250 16.67 21.90 4.36
C LYS A 250 15.72 21.16 5.30
N ASN A 251 16.29 20.27 6.09
CA ASN A 251 15.57 19.74 7.24
C ASN A 251 15.45 20.81 8.34
N PRO A 252 14.38 20.79 9.16
CA PRO A 252 14.31 21.58 10.38
C PRO A 252 15.52 21.25 11.32
N GLU A 253 16.02 22.26 12.04
CA GLU A 253 17.17 22.06 12.96
C GLU A 253 16.90 20.99 14.03
N ASN A 254 15.66 20.88 14.51
CA ASN A 254 15.24 19.94 15.57
C ASN A 254 14.24 18.92 15.01
N CYS A 255 14.71 18.02 14.14
CA CYS A 255 13.86 16.96 13.61
C CYS A 255 13.35 16.01 14.69
N VAL A 256 12.06 15.95 14.88
CA VAL A 256 11.42 14.93 15.72
C VAL A 256 11.52 13.57 15.03
N PRO A 257 11.98 12.50 15.70
CA PRO A 257 11.97 11.17 15.11
C PRO A 257 10.56 10.76 14.69
N LYS A 258 10.44 10.15 13.51
CA LYS A 258 9.18 9.51 13.11
C LYS A 258 8.97 8.28 13.98
N GLU A 259 7.85 8.22 14.67
CA GLU A 259 7.47 7.04 15.43
C GLU A 259 7.19 5.85 14.51
N THR A 260 7.73 4.70 14.85
CA THR A 260 7.40 3.43 14.20
C THR A 260 6.34 2.71 15.02
N TYR A 261 5.19 2.50 14.41
CA TYR A 261 4.08 1.80 15.06
C TYR A 261 4.33 0.29 15.03
N LYS A 262 4.57 -0.29 16.21
CA LYS A 262 4.62 -1.75 16.37
C LYS A 262 3.25 -2.23 16.81
N LEU A 263 2.65 -3.09 16.01
CA LEU A 263 1.40 -3.72 16.37
C LEU A 263 1.67 -5.04 17.08
N ALA A 264 1.12 -5.19 18.27
CA ALA A 264 1.21 -6.43 19.01
C ALA A 264 0.35 -7.52 18.35
N PRO A 265 0.80 -8.78 18.29
CA PRO A 265 -0.06 -9.89 17.95
C PRO A 265 -1.19 -10.03 18.99
N PHE A 266 -2.29 -10.68 18.62
CA PHE A 266 -3.31 -11.02 19.59
C PHE A 266 -2.74 -11.97 20.66
N VAL A 267 -2.99 -11.64 21.91
CA VAL A 267 -2.62 -12.50 23.06
C VAL A 267 -3.70 -13.57 23.29
N HIS A 268 -4.95 -13.26 22.92
CA HIS A 268 -6.11 -14.14 23.07
C HIS A 268 -7.03 -14.06 21.85
N GLU A 269 -7.79 -15.14 21.65
CA GLU A 269 -8.87 -15.14 20.65
C GLU A 269 -9.94 -14.12 21.04
N ARG A 270 -10.48 -13.43 20.06
CA ARG A 270 -11.56 -12.47 20.21
C ARG A 270 -12.73 -12.82 19.31
N PHE A 271 -13.93 -12.60 19.84
CA PHE A 271 -15.19 -12.78 19.13
C PHE A 271 -15.97 -11.48 19.26
N GLU A 272 -16.21 -10.84 18.14
CA GLU A 272 -16.90 -9.55 18.11
C GLU A 272 -18.12 -9.64 17.19
N ASN A 273 -19.24 -9.10 17.64
CA ASN A 273 -20.42 -8.93 16.83
C ASN A 273 -20.55 -7.44 16.48
N MET A 274 -20.22 -7.10 15.24
CA MET A 274 -20.24 -5.72 14.75
C MET A 274 -21.54 -5.49 14.00
N VAL A 275 -22.37 -4.59 14.50
CA VAL A 275 -23.69 -4.29 13.95
C VAL A 275 -23.77 -2.84 13.53
N ASP A 276 -24.17 -2.63 12.28
CA ASP A 276 -24.67 -1.35 11.80
C ASP A 276 -26.10 -1.56 11.32
N THR A 277 -27.05 -0.81 11.89
CA THR A 277 -28.48 -1.00 11.64
C THR A 277 -28.91 -0.71 10.20
N SER A 278 -28.08 0.00 9.45
CA SER A 278 -28.29 0.31 8.03
C SER A 278 -27.56 -0.66 7.08
N ALA A 279 -26.69 -1.54 7.62
CA ALA A 279 -26.03 -2.57 6.84
C ALA A 279 -27.02 -3.69 6.46
N LYS A 280 -27.09 -4.00 5.16
CA LYS A 280 -27.99 -5.04 4.61
C LYS A 280 -27.24 -6.32 4.28
N PHE A 281 -26.13 -6.60 4.95
CA PHE A 281 -25.32 -7.78 4.68
C PHE A 281 -24.82 -8.39 6.01
N LEU A 282 -24.69 -9.72 5.99
CA LEU A 282 -24.00 -10.47 7.02
C LEU A 282 -22.74 -11.08 6.43
N ALA A 283 -21.66 -11.11 7.18
CA ALA A 283 -20.44 -11.83 6.83
C ALA A 283 -19.76 -12.35 8.08
N LEU A 284 -19.30 -13.59 8.06
CA LEU A 284 -18.31 -14.07 9.01
C LEU A 284 -16.92 -13.73 8.49
N LYS A 285 -16.12 -13.01 9.29
CA LYS A 285 -14.72 -12.74 9.02
C LYS A 285 -13.84 -13.35 10.11
N VAL A 286 -12.84 -14.12 9.70
CA VAL A 286 -11.86 -14.70 10.64
C VAL A 286 -10.48 -14.19 10.27
N PHE A 287 -9.85 -13.48 11.19
CA PHE A 287 -8.52 -12.89 11.03
C PHE A 287 -7.49 -13.71 11.82
N LEU A 288 -6.52 -14.27 11.12
CA LEU A 288 -5.34 -14.91 11.71
C LEU A 288 -4.18 -13.92 11.64
N LYS A 289 -3.96 -13.20 12.72
CA LYS A 289 -2.98 -12.11 12.82
C LYS A 289 -1.60 -12.65 13.12
N GLN A 290 -0.58 -12.17 12.42
CA GLN A 290 0.80 -12.60 12.52
C GLN A 290 1.75 -11.39 12.43
N PRO A 291 2.95 -11.47 13.04
CA PRO A 291 3.97 -10.46 12.84
C PRO A 291 4.35 -10.34 11.36
N TYR A 292 4.52 -9.11 10.89
CA TYR A 292 5.09 -8.85 9.58
C TYR A 292 6.61 -8.82 9.70
N PRO A 293 7.38 -9.38 8.75
CA PRO A 293 8.82 -9.39 8.80
C PRO A 293 9.41 -7.97 8.91
N GLU A 294 10.53 -7.85 9.61
CA GLU A 294 11.28 -6.60 9.72
C GLU A 294 11.71 -6.09 8.34
N VAL A 295 11.85 -4.77 8.19
CA VAL A 295 12.17 -4.11 6.91
C VAL A 295 13.39 -4.75 6.22
N SER A 296 14.44 -5.05 6.99
CA SER A 296 15.66 -5.70 6.49
C SER A 296 15.46 -7.10 5.87
N GLN A 297 14.35 -7.74 6.18
CA GLN A 297 14.01 -9.08 5.68
C GLN A 297 13.14 -9.04 4.42
N ARG A 298 12.51 -7.90 4.12
CA ARG A 298 11.49 -7.79 3.06
C ARG A 298 12.08 -7.84 1.64
N ALA A 299 13.35 -7.51 1.48
CA ALA A 299 14.07 -7.67 0.22
C ALA A 299 14.79 -9.02 0.08
N GLN A 300 14.49 -10.00 0.94
CA GLN A 300 15.12 -11.33 0.89
C GLN A 300 14.28 -12.33 0.08
N ARG A 301 14.95 -13.29 -0.58
CA ARG A 301 14.28 -14.37 -1.33
C ARG A 301 13.34 -15.20 -0.45
N SER A 302 13.68 -15.41 0.83
CA SER A 302 12.85 -16.12 1.79
C SER A 302 11.49 -15.45 2.01
N PHE A 303 11.46 -14.12 2.06
CA PHE A 303 10.23 -13.35 2.16
C PHE A 303 9.30 -13.59 0.96
N TYR A 304 9.81 -13.47 -0.26
CA TYR A 304 9.02 -13.69 -1.48
C TYR A 304 8.55 -15.14 -1.61
N LYS A 305 9.39 -16.11 -1.21
CA LYS A 305 9.01 -17.52 -1.15
C LYS A 305 7.84 -17.74 -0.19
N GLU A 306 7.88 -17.15 0.99
CA GLU A 306 6.80 -17.24 1.98
C GLU A 306 5.51 -16.61 1.45
N GLN A 307 5.58 -15.42 0.84
CA GLN A 307 4.44 -14.76 0.20
C GLN A 307 3.79 -15.64 -0.86
N PHE A 308 4.61 -16.28 -1.69
CA PHE A 308 4.14 -17.17 -2.73
C PHE A 308 3.44 -18.42 -2.16
N ILE A 309 4.00 -19.04 -1.13
CA ILE A 309 3.36 -20.18 -0.43
C ILE A 309 2.01 -19.77 0.15
N ARG A 310 1.92 -18.60 0.79
CA ARG A 310 0.67 -18.05 1.33
C ARG A 310 -0.38 -17.83 0.25
N GLN A 311 0.00 -17.33 -0.91
CA GLN A 311 -0.91 -17.16 -2.05
C GLN A 311 -1.42 -18.50 -2.56
N ILE A 312 -0.58 -19.53 -2.66
CA ILE A 312 -1.01 -20.88 -3.07
C ILE A 312 -2.01 -21.45 -2.06
N ILE A 313 -1.70 -21.38 -0.76
CA ILE A 313 -2.61 -21.85 0.30
C ILE A 313 -3.95 -21.12 0.21
N SER A 314 -3.93 -19.80 0.08
CA SER A 314 -5.15 -18.99 -0.03
C SER A 314 -5.99 -19.35 -1.25
N ALA A 315 -5.33 -19.57 -2.40
CA ALA A 315 -5.99 -19.97 -3.64
C ALA A 315 -6.60 -21.38 -3.56
N ALA A 316 -5.88 -22.34 -2.96
CA ALA A 316 -6.36 -23.72 -2.77
C ALA A 316 -7.55 -23.79 -1.81
N VAL A 317 -7.46 -23.10 -0.66
CA VAL A 317 -8.54 -23.06 0.32
C VAL A 317 -9.79 -22.37 -0.24
N SER A 318 -9.60 -21.26 -0.96
CA SER A 318 -10.70 -20.57 -1.64
C SER A 318 -11.38 -21.48 -2.66
N ALA A 319 -10.60 -22.19 -3.49
CA ALA A 319 -11.14 -23.12 -4.48
C ALA A 319 -11.91 -24.28 -3.84
N ARG A 320 -11.43 -24.80 -2.69
CA ARG A 320 -12.12 -25.82 -1.89
C ARG A 320 -13.47 -25.32 -1.37
N MET A 321 -13.52 -24.09 -0.86
CA MET A 321 -14.77 -23.46 -0.43
C MET A 321 -15.71 -23.20 -1.62
N ASP A 322 -15.18 -22.73 -2.76
CA ASP A 322 -15.96 -22.52 -3.98
C ASP A 322 -16.60 -23.81 -4.50
N GLU A 323 -15.97 -24.97 -4.31
CA GLU A 323 -16.56 -26.26 -4.66
C GLU A 323 -17.70 -26.63 -3.71
N GLN A 324 -17.51 -26.41 -2.40
CA GLN A 324 -18.54 -26.72 -1.40
C GLN A 324 -19.80 -25.87 -1.55
N VAL A 325 -19.67 -24.60 -1.93
CA VAL A 325 -20.82 -23.70 -2.10
C VAL A 325 -21.69 -24.05 -3.31
N LYS A 326 -21.27 -24.99 -4.17
CA LYS A 326 -22.13 -25.54 -5.23
C LYS A 326 -23.25 -26.42 -4.70
N SER A 327 -23.04 -27.03 -3.52
CA SER A 327 -24.10 -27.81 -2.87
C SER A 327 -25.24 -26.88 -2.41
N PRO A 328 -26.51 -27.23 -2.68
CA PRO A 328 -27.66 -26.49 -2.18
C PRO A 328 -27.73 -26.42 -0.64
N ASP A 329 -27.23 -27.46 0.05
CA ASP A 329 -27.24 -27.57 1.50
C ASP A 329 -26.12 -26.79 2.19
N CYS A 330 -25.19 -26.18 1.40
CA CYS A 330 -24.14 -25.39 1.96
C CYS A 330 -24.68 -24.07 2.56
N PRO A 331 -24.38 -23.76 3.84
CA PRO A 331 -24.87 -22.56 4.51
C PRO A 331 -24.23 -21.29 3.96
N SER A 332 -23.15 -21.45 3.19
CA SER A 332 -22.42 -20.35 2.59
C SER A 332 -22.77 -20.18 1.10
N SER A 333 -22.91 -18.93 0.67
CA SER A 333 -23.01 -18.56 -0.75
C SER A 333 -21.64 -18.26 -1.38
N ARG A 334 -20.64 -17.93 -0.55
CA ARG A 334 -19.27 -17.63 -0.95
C ARG A 334 -18.31 -17.75 0.23
N GLY A 335 -17.19 -18.40 0.01
CA GLY A 335 -16.09 -18.43 0.98
C GLY A 335 -14.77 -18.10 0.28
N VAL A 336 -13.99 -17.19 0.86
CA VAL A 336 -12.70 -16.75 0.30
C VAL A 336 -11.67 -16.64 1.43
N MET A 337 -10.47 -17.13 1.19
CA MET A 337 -9.30 -16.88 2.01
C MET A 337 -8.35 -15.94 1.26
N VAL A 338 -7.88 -14.89 1.95
CA VAL A 338 -6.88 -13.95 1.42
C VAL A 338 -5.80 -13.77 2.47
N SER A 339 -4.54 -13.75 2.05
CA SER A 339 -3.41 -13.41 2.91
C SER A 339 -2.93 -12.02 2.54
N ASN A 340 -3.05 -11.08 3.47
CA ASN A 340 -2.70 -9.68 3.27
C ASN A 340 -1.63 -9.23 4.25
N ALA A 341 -0.67 -8.45 3.75
CA ALA A 341 0.20 -7.66 4.58
C ALA A 341 -0.48 -6.32 4.90
N SER A 342 -0.55 -5.98 6.18
CA SER A 342 -0.86 -4.60 6.56
C SER A 342 0.39 -3.76 6.45
N ARG A 343 0.29 -2.56 5.89
CA ARG A 343 1.36 -1.57 5.85
C ARG A 343 1.88 -1.15 7.24
N THR A 344 1.24 -1.63 8.30
CA THR A 344 1.52 -1.34 9.71
C THR A 344 2.24 -2.46 10.45
N ASN A 345 3.06 -3.24 9.78
CA ASN A 345 3.84 -4.33 10.37
C ASN A 345 3.01 -5.52 10.91
N LEU A 346 1.79 -5.70 10.41
CA LEU A 346 1.00 -6.91 10.63
C LEU A 346 0.77 -7.66 9.35
N TYR A 347 0.85 -8.96 9.47
CA TYR A 347 0.35 -9.90 8.47
C TYR A 347 -0.93 -10.55 8.98
N PHE A 348 -1.92 -10.71 8.13
CA PHE A 348 -3.10 -11.49 8.48
C PHE A 348 -3.60 -12.33 7.32
N SER A 349 -4.10 -13.54 7.67
CA SER A 349 -4.92 -14.31 6.76
C SER A 349 -6.37 -14.07 7.13
N LEU A 350 -7.16 -13.65 6.15
CA LEU A 350 -8.57 -13.32 6.30
C LEU A 350 -9.43 -14.36 5.59
N PHE A 351 -10.31 -15.00 6.32
CA PHE A 351 -11.44 -15.73 5.75
C PHE A 351 -12.66 -14.81 5.75
N THR A 352 -13.31 -14.71 4.60
CA THR A 352 -14.60 -14.02 4.46
C THR A 352 -15.62 -15.03 3.94
N ILE A 353 -16.68 -15.24 4.70
CA ILE A 353 -17.73 -16.23 4.43
C ILE A 353 -19.07 -15.49 4.44
N LEU A 354 -19.78 -15.55 3.32
CA LEU A 354 -21.10 -14.93 3.16
C LEU A 354 -22.20 -15.98 3.32
N PRO A 355 -23.32 -15.66 3.98
CA PRO A 355 -24.43 -16.60 4.16
C PRO A 355 -25.13 -16.89 2.83
N ARG A 356 -25.80 -18.04 2.80
CA ARG A 356 -26.80 -18.37 1.80
C ARG A 356 -28.18 -18.17 2.43
N GLY A 357 -28.99 -17.31 1.81
CA GLY A 357 -30.33 -17.00 2.35
C GLY A 357 -30.26 -16.49 3.80
N ASP A 358 -31.00 -17.15 4.68
CA ASP A 358 -31.11 -16.86 6.12
C ASP A 358 -30.22 -17.75 7.01
N ALA A 359 -29.14 -18.29 6.43
CA ALA A 359 -28.20 -19.12 7.19
C ALA A 359 -27.70 -18.41 8.45
N SER A 360 -27.72 -19.13 9.57
CA SER A 360 -27.36 -18.56 10.86
C SER A 360 -25.85 -18.25 10.97
N PRO A 361 -25.45 -17.30 11.81
CA PRO A 361 -24.03 -17.07 12.10
C PRO A 361 -23.28 -18.32 12.56
N LEU A 362 -23.94 -19.20 13.36
CA LEU A 362 -23.34 -20.45 13.85
C LEU A 362 -23.06 -21.43 12.73
N SER A 363 -23.96 -21.56 11.75
CA SER A 363 -23.71 -22.45 10.59
C SER A 363 -22.52 -21.96 9.71
N LEU A 364 -22.27 -20.66 9.66
CA LEU A 364 -21.07 -20.11 9.00
C LEU A 364 -19.79 -20.40 9.79
N VAL A 365 -19.87 -20.37 11.13
CA VAL A 365 -18.75 -20.76 12.00
C VAL A 365 -18.43 -22.24 11.82
N ASP A 366 -19.46 -23.12 11.79
CA ASP A 366 -19.26 -24.55 11.55
C ASP A 366 -18.62 -24.78 10.16
N PHE A 367 -19.10 -24.12 9.13
CA PHE A 367 -18.50 -24.17 7.78
C PHE A 367 -17.02 -23.75 7.78
N TYR A 368 -16.65 -22.67 8.49
CA TYR A 368 -15.27 -22.28 8.69
C TYR A 368 -14.46 -23.35 9.40
N CYS A 369 -14.98 -23.86 10.52
CA CYS A 369 -14.31 -24.85 11.35
C CYS A 369 -14.04 -26.15 10.60
N ASP A 370 -14.98 -26.60 9.77
CA ASP A 370 -14.80 -27.81 8.94
C ASP A 370 -13.68 -27.63 7.92
N ASN A 371 -13.63 -26.49 7.24
CA ASN A 371 -12.56 -26.17 6.29
C ASN A 371 -11.20 -26.04 6.98
N ALA A 372 -11.13 -25.34 8.12
CA ALA A 372 -9.92 -25.20 8.91
C ALA A 372 -9.44 -26.55 9.48
N ASN A 373 -10.35 -27.39 10.01
CA ASN A 373 -10.02 -28.74 10.48
C ASN A 373 -9.49 -29.64 9.36
N ARG A 374 -10.12 -29.57 8.20
CA ARG A 374 -9.68 -30.33 7.02
C ARG A 374 -8.27 -29.93 6.61
N LEU A 375 -7.99 -28.63 6.57
CA LEU A 375 -6.65 -28.12 6.26
C LEU A 375 -5.61 -28.57 7.29
N LEU A 376 -5.95 -28.53 8.58
CA LEU A 376 -5.03 -28.91 9.67
C LEU A 376 -4.72 -30.41 9.70
N ARG A 377 -5.73 -31.24 9.46
CA ARG A 377 -5.58 -32.70 9.59
C ARG A 377 -5.00 -33.37 8.36
N PHE A 378 -5.31 -32.84 7.18
CA PHE A 378 -5.01 -33.51 5.91
C PHE A 378 -4.18 -32.64 4.95
N GLY A 379 -3.99 -31.36 5.28
CA GLY A 379 -3.29 -30.42 4.39
C GLY A 379 -4.07 -30.14 3.10
N LEU A 380 -3.30 -29.95 2.03
CA LEU A 380 -3.78 -29.89 0.65
C LEU A 380 -3.50 -31.23 -0.03
N THR A 381 -4.41 -31.70 -0.87
CA THR A 381 -4.08 -32.78 -1.80
C THR A 381 -3.11 -32.31 -2.86
N GLU A 382 -2.41 -33.23 -3.54
CA GLU A 382 -1.50 -32.87 -4.64
C GLU A 382 -2.23 -32.10 -5.73
N ASP A 383 -3.44 -32.52 -6.10
CA ASP A 383 -4.25 -31.87 -7.13
C ASP A 383 -4.67 -30.44 -6.73
N GLU A 384 -5.09 -30.22 -5.48
CA GLU A 384 -5.40 -28.89 -4.95
C GLU A 384 -4.18 -27.97 -4.99
N PHE A 385 -3.03 -28.51 -4.57
CA PHE A 385 -1.76 -27.77 -4.59
C PHE A 385 -1.33 -27.40 -5.99
N GLN A 386 -1.27 -28.35 -6.93
CA GLN A 386 -0.84 -28.11 -8.30
C GLN A 386 -1.80 -27.16 -9.03
N SER A 387 -3.10 -27.30 -8.85
CA SER A 387 -4.10 -26.42 -9.45
C SER A 387 -3.99 -24.98 -8.93
N ALA A 388 -3.85 -24.81 -7.61
CA ALA A 388 -3.66 -23.50 -6.98
C ALA A 388 -2.35 -22.85 -7.41
N LYS A 389 -1.26 -23.63 -7.46
CA LYS A 389 0.05 -23.21 -7.94
C LYS A 389 -0.01 -22.69 -9.37
N LEU A 390 -0.62 -23.45 -10.30
CA LEU A 390 -0.78 -23.04 -11.68
C LEU A 390 -1.58 -21.75 -11.79
N LYS A 391 -2.65 -21.59 -11.00
CA LYS A 391 -3.45 -20.36 -10.95
C LYS A 391 -2.64 -19.17 -10.47
N VAL A 392 -1.87 -19.32 -9.40
CA VAL A 392 -1.02 -18.24 -8.86
C VAL A 392 0.07 -17.87 -9.85
N VAL A 393 0.78 -18.84 -10.43
CA VAL A 393 1.81 -18.61 -11.46
C VAL A 393 1.23 -17.90 -12.67
N LYS A 394 0.06 -18.35 -13.16
CA LYS A 394 -0.63 -17.69 -14.28
C LYS A 394 -0.97 -16.24 -13.97
N ASN A 395 -1.49 -15.96 -12.78
CA ASN A 395 -1.81 -14.59 -12.36
C ASN A 395 -0.55 -13.72 -12.26
N LEU A 396 0.54 -14.23 -11.68
CA LEU A 396 1.80 -13.52 -11.62
C LEU A 396 2.33 -13.17 -13.03
N ARG A 397 2.24 -14.11 -13.97
CA ARG A 397 2.65 -13.88 -15.38
C ARG A 397 1.79 -12.87 -16.12
N LEU A 398 0.50 -12.78 -15.78
CA LEU A 398 -0.42 -11.82 -16.39
C LEU A 398 -0.22 -10.38 -15.86
N HIS A 399 0.19 -10.24 -14.60
CA HIS A 399 0.30 -8.94 -13.94
C HIS A 399 1.72 -8.40 -13.85
N ASN A 400 2.72 -9.23 -14.14
CA ASN A 400 4.12 -8.83 -14.12
C ASN A 400 4.71 -8.86 -15.52
N ALA A 401 5.59 -7.92 -15.78
CA ALA A 401 6.35 -7.89 -17.02
C ALA A 401 7.18 -9.17 -17.18
N LEU A 402 7.21 -9.71 -18.39
CA LEU A 402 7.96 -10.92 -18.73
C LEU A 402 9.30 -10.63 -19.42
N SER A 403 9.47 -9.40 -19.92
CA SER A 403 10.71 -8.94 -20.55
C SER A 403 10.99 -7.50 -20.18
N PRO A 404 12.24 -7.02 -20.33
CA PRO A 404 12.59 -5.62 -20.08
C PRO A 404 11.70 -4.62 -20.83
N GLU A 405 11.32 -4.95 -22.07
CA GLU A 405 10.51 -4.08 -22.93
C GLU A 405 9.02 -4.05 -22.51
N SER A 406 8.57 -5.02 -21.72
CA SER A 406 7.18 -5.11 -21.26
C SER A 406 6.96 -4.48 -19.89
N VAL A 407 8.02 -4.06 -19.19
CA VAL A 407 7.91 -3.35 -17.91
C VAL A 407 7.35 -1.96 -18.16
N THR A 408 6.25 -1.60 -17.49
CA THR A 408 5.66 -0.26 -17.56
C THR A 408 6.25 0.67 -16.51
N ASP A 409 6.15 1.98 -16.74
CA ASP A 409 6.59 2.99 -15.79
C ASP A 409 5.89 2.81 -14.44
N ASP A 410 4.57 2.61 -14.42
CA ASP A 410 3.77 2.35 -13.20
C ASP A 410 4.31 1.20 -12.34
N GLN A 411 4.73 0.10 -12.97
CA GLN A 411 5.26 -1.06 -12.25
C GLN A 411 6.58 -0.72 -11.54
N ILE A 412 7.44 0.03 -12.21
CA ILE A 412 8.74 0.43 -11.66
C ILE A 412 8.53 1.44 -10.52
N VAL A 413 7.68 2.43 -10.76
CA VAL A 413 7.32 3.45 -9.75
C VAL A 413 6.75 2.79 -8.51
N ALA A 414 5.77 1.89 -8.66
CA ALA A 414 5.16 1.19 -7.53
C ALA A 414 6.19 0.44 -6.68
N GLY A 415 7.19 -0.19 -7.30
CA GLY A 415 8.24 -0.85 -6.57
C GLY A 415 9.25 0.11 -5.92
N CYS A 416 9.56 1.24 -6.55
CA CYS A 416 10.40 2.28 -5.93
C CYS A 416 9.71 2.89 -4.70
N VAL A 417 8.41 3.17 -4.78
CA VAL A 417 7.59 3.65 -3.67
C VAL A 417 7.54 2.60 -2.54
N ASP A 418 7.29 1.32 -2.86
CA ASP A 418 7.29 0.24 -1.87
C ASP A 418 8.68 0.04 -1.23
N ASN A 419 9.75 0.16 -2.02
CA ASN A 419 11.11 0.10 -1.48
C ASN A 419 11.38 1.21 -0.48
N PHE A 420 10.99 2.44 -0.79
CA PHE A 420 11.19 3.59 0.09
C PHE A 420 10.36 3.48 1.38
N LEU A 421 9.08 3.16 1.25
CA LEU A 421 8.15 3.15 2.38
C LEU A 421 8.26 1.87 3.22
N HIS A 422 8.50 0.71 2.58
CA HIS A 422 8.33 -0.60 3.21
C HIS A 422 9.54 -1.53 3.07
N GLY A 423 10.58 -1.15 2.31
CA GLY A 423 11.78 -1.96 2.12
C GLY A 423 11.60 -3.14 1.17
N GLY A 424 10.63 -3.09 0.26
CA GLY A 424 10.43 -4.08 -0.79
C GLY A 424 11.63 -4.19 -1.75
N ALA A 425 11.73 -5.27 -2.51
CA ALA A 425 12.80 -5.46 -3.47
C ALA A 425 12.58 -4.64 -4.76
N LEU A 426 13.66 -4.16 -5.35
CA LEU A 426 13.69 -3.48 -6.65
C LEU A 426 14.08 -4.49 -7.75
N THR A 427 13.23 -5.48 -7.98
CA THR A 427 13.51 -6.57 -8.92
C THR A 427 12.58 -6.48 -10.12
N TYR A 428 13.17 -6.13 -11.27
CA TYR A 428 12.47 -6.06 -12.56
C TYR A 428 13.27 -6.78 -13.63
N PRO A 429 12.65 -7.20 -14.75
CA PRO A 429 13.39 -7.62 -15.93
C PRO A 429 14.34 -6.52 -16.38
N SER A 430 15.61 -6.85 -16.51
CA SER A 430 16.67 -5.97 -17.02
C SER A 430 17.55 -6.73 -18.00
N PRO A 431 18.41 -6.08 -18.78
CA PRO A 431 19.33 -6.77 -19.69
C PRO A 431 20.21 -7.82 -19.01
N GLU A 432 20.54 -7.61 -17.73
CA GLU A 432 21.33 -8.53 -16.92
C GLU A 432 20.47 -9.58 -16.21
N ASN A 433 19.18 -9.27 -16.01
CA ASN A 433 18.20 -10.13 -15.36
C ASN A 433 16.96 -10.20 -16.24
N GLN A 434 17.09 -10.93 -17.38
CA GLN A 434 16.07 -11.00 -18.44
C GLN A 434 14.71 -11.56 -17.97
N ASP A 435 14.62 -12.05 -16.74
CA ASP A 435 13.44 -12.68 -16.21
C ASP A 435 13.25 -12.40 -14.72
N GLY A 436 12.94 -11.15 -14.38
CA GLY A 436 12.68 -10.73 -12.98
C GLY A 436 11.61 -11.57 -12.29
N ASN A 437 10.61 -12.08 -13.05
CA ASN A 437 9.60 -13.00 -12.54
C ASN A 437 10.15 -14.42 -12.34
N HIS A 438 11.13 -14.85 -13.12
CA HIS A 438 11.84 -16.10 -12.85
C HIS A 438 12.58 -16.04 -11.53
N VAL A 439 13.17 -14.91 -11.18
CA VAL A 439 13.85 -14.75 -9.90
C VAL A 439 12.88 -14.88 -8.73
N VAL A 440 11.68 -14.32 -8.82
CA VAL A 440 10.62 -14.51 -7.81
C VAL A 440 10.18 -15.97 -7.78
N LEU A 441 10.02 -16.61 -8.94
CA LEU A 441 9.62 -18.02 -9.05
C LEU A 441 10.76 -18.97 -8.64
N GLU A 442 12.00 -18.69 -9.02
CA GLU A 442 13.19 -19.46 -8.56
C GLU A 442 13.42 -19.27 -7.06
N ALA A 443 13.25 -18.08 -6.52
CA ALA A 443 13.27 -17.83 -5.08
C ALA A 443 12.20 -18.64 -4.34
N ALA A 444 11.08 -18.92 -5.00
CA ALA A 444 10.02 -19.80 -4.52
C ALA A 444 10.29 -21.31 -4.77
N GLY A 445 11.47 -21.69 -5.32
CA GLY A 445 11.87 -23.07 -5.55
C GLY A 445 11.36 -23.69 -6.86
N TYR A 446 11.06 -22.86 -7.86
CA TYR A 446 10.67 -23.33 -9.19
C TYR A 446 11.88 -23.37 -10.12
N PRO A 447 12.20 -24.53 -10.74
CA PRO A 447 13.19 -24.58 -11.80
C PRO A 447 12.70 -23.81 -13.04
N ARG A 448 13.64 -23.30 -13.83
CA ARG A 448 13.34 -22.72 -15.13
C ARG A 448 12.44 -23.68 -15.94
N LEU A 449 11.25 -23.25 -16.27
CA LEU A 449 10.28 -24.06 -17.01
C LEU A 449 10.42 -23.93 -18.52
N TYR A 450 11.57 -23.41 -19.02
CA TYR A 450 11.87 -23.41 -20.47
C TYR A 450 13.35 -23.63 -20.74
N PRO A 451 13.67 -24.36 -21.86
CA PRO A 451 15.02 -24.53 -22.33
C PRO A 451 15.64 -23.24 -22.82
#